data_5ad22bf6b29efe104d44ddd1628e9aef
#
_entry.id   5ad22bf6b29efe104d44ddd1628e9aef
#
_cell.length_a   1.000
_cell.length_b   1.000
_cell.length_c   1.000
_cell.angle_alpha   90.00
_cell.angle_beta   90.00
_cell.angle_gamma   90.00
#
_symmetry.space_group_name_H-M   'P 1'
#
loop_
_entity.id
_entity.type
_entity.pdbx_description
1 polymer ?
#
loop_
_entity_poly.entity_id
_entity_poly.type
_entity_poly.pdbx_seq_one_letter_code
_entity_poly.pdbx_strand_id
1 'polypeptide(L)'
;MGAPKTGNVRNVVLVGQGGVGKTSLAEAMLHLSGKTARLGGHDGTKPTLDYDPEEVKRAFSISTTIAPIDWKGARINVLDAPCYPDFVGDAFAAMSVCETALFVVDAEAGPQPTTVKLWYAAEDLRLARAVFVNRLSRSEASFATTMDLLQERFGTRLGAVTLPWGEGEDFDGIIDLVRMKARHCNGAEAVESEIPEEYRAQAEEAHDHLCELVAEADDELMMKYLEGEETLTQEELEGLLSKAIAERIFVPVFAGDCIKEQGVNSLMDDIATYFPAPTDYGEMPLIDGDSLKISSDDDRPVAFVFKTLADPQQGRISFIKVLTGTLEPGLELINARTRKGDRLAHLYVMCGRDMTEVGHAYAGDIIVAPKLAAETGDTLSITGKVEAAAFKFPNSQYRIAIEAENRGDEEKLYTFIEKACKADPTMSIDRDEETGQTIISAVGEAQVSVLLNRLEDRTKVAAKSVPIRIPYRETIRRTASAQGRHKKQTGGAGQYGDCWLRVEPLIGSDGTSDGYEFVDEVVG
;
A
#
# COMPACT_ATOMS: atom_id res chain seq x y z
N MET A 1 9.44 -25.66 -2.25
CA MET A 1 8.79 -25.28 -0.98
C MET A 1 7.31 -25.61 -1.08
N GLY A 2 6.71 -26.31 -0.10
CA GLY A 2 5.27 -26.55 -0.06
C GLY A 2 4.55 -25.25 0.29
N ALA A 3 3.33 -25.04 -0.21
CA ALA A 3 2.51 -23.91 0.22
C ALA A 3 2.19 -24.07 1.72
N PRO A 4 2.29 -23.00 2.53
CA PRO A 4 2.00 -23.04 3.95
C PRO A 4 0.51 -23.29 4.19
N LYS A 5 0.17 -23.93 5.31
CA LYS A 5 -1.22 -23.99 5.75
C LYS A 5 -1.67 -22.59 6.21
N THR A 6 -2.93 -22.23 5.98
CA THR A 6 -3.49 -20.89 6.25
C THR A 6 -3.19 -20.37 7.67
N GLY A 7 -3.31 -21.21 8.70
CA GLY A 7 -3.00 -20.83 10.09
C GLY A 7 -1.53 -20.46 10.36
N ASN A 8 -0.61 -20.85 9.47
CA ASN A 8 0.81 -20.56 9.59
C ASN A 8 1.26 -19.40 8.68
N VAL A 9 0.34 -18.68 8.09
CA VAL A 9 0.63 -17.48 7.27
C VAL A 9 0.49 -16.22 8.13
N ARG A 10 1.39 -15.27 7.94
CA ARG A 10 1.32 -13.92 8.52
C ARG A 10 1.54 -12.92 7.39
N ASN A 11 0.55 -12.10 7.08
CA ASN A 11 0.71 -11.04 6.08
C ASN A 11 0.89 -9.71 6.79
N VAL A 12 2.05 -9.13 6.63
CA VAL A 12 2.46 -7.91 7.31
C VAL A 12 2.85 -6.87 6.28
N VAL A 13 2.21 -5.71 6.31
CA VAL A 13 2.63 -4.57 5.49
C VAL A 13 3.49 -3.61 6.30
N LEU A 14 4.66 -3.26 5.77
CA LEU A 14 5.52 -2.23 6.36
C LEU A 14 5.06 -0.85 5.90
N VAL A 15 4.70 -0.03 6.85
CA VAL A 15 4.21 1.33 6.63
C VAL A 15 4.93 2.34 7.53
N GLY A 16 4.81 3.63 7.22
CA GLY A 16 5.46 4.72 7.96
C GLY A 16 5.99 5.79 7.03
N GLN A 17 6.65 6.79 7.56
CA GLN A 17 7.23 7.89 6.78
C GLN A 17 8.27 7.39 5.76
N GLY A 18 8.47 8.14 4.67
CA GLY A 18 9.58 7.91 3.75
C GLY A 18 10.94 8.02 4.44
N GLY A 19 11.85 7.09 4.18
CA GLY A 19 13.22 7.14 4.70
C GLY A 19 13.45 6.60 6.12
N VAL A 20 12.42 6.09 6.85
CA VAL A 20 12.57 5.54 8.22
C VAL A 20 13.23 4.14 8.27
N GLY A 21 13.45 3.49 7.11
CA GLY A 21 14.12 2.19 7.03
C GLY A 21 13.19 0.99 6.86
N LYS A 22 12.00 1.14 6.26
CA LYS A 22 11.07 0.03 5.96
C LYS A 22 11.73 -1.04 5.08
N THR A 23 12.24 -0.64 3.92
CA THR A 23 12.97 -1.53 3.01
C THR A 23 14.18 -2.14 3.69
N SER A 24 14.93 -1.37 4.49
CA SER A 24 16.08 -1.89 5.26
C SER A 24 15.65 -2.95 6.29
N LEU A 25 14.47 -2.79 6.92
CA LEU A 25 13.92 -3.79 7.83
C LEU A 25 13.54 -5.07 7.08
N ALA A 26 12.86 -4.95 5.92
CA ALA A 26 12.53 -6.10 5.09
C ALA A 26 13.78 -6.83 4.56
N GLU A 27 14.82 -6.10 4.15
CA GLU A 27 16.11 -6.66 3.72
C GLU A 27 16.84 -7.36 4.90
N ALA A 28 16.78 -6.79 6.11
CA ALA A 28 17.33 -7.44 7.32
C ALA A 28 16.59 -8.75 7.64
N MET A 29 15.26 -8.76 7.54
CA MET A 29 14.47 -9.98 7.70
C MET A 29 14.81 -11.05 6.64
N LEU A 30 15.02 -10.66 5.37
CA LEU A 30 15.47 -11.57 4.31
C LEU A 30 16.88 -12.12 4.60
N HIS A 31 17.79 -11.29 5.07
CA HIS A 31 19.14 -11.70 5.40
C HIS A 31 19.16 -12.66 6.59
N LEU A 32 18.52 -12.32 7.69
CA LEU A 32 18.45 -13.16 8.89
C LEU A 32 17.73 -14.50 8.65
N SER A 33 16.76 -14.54 7.73
CA SER A 33 16.11 -15.79 7.32
C SER A 33 16.95 -16.65 6.36
N GLY A 34 18.13 -16.18 5.95
CA GLY A 34 19.00 -16.86 5.01
C GLY A 34 18.53 -16.84 3.55
N LYS A 35 17.52 -16.02 3.22
CA LYS A 35 17.06 -15.84 1.83
C LYS A 35 18.07 -15.05 1.00
N THR A 36 18.77 -14.12 1.61
CA THR A 36 19.88 -13.36 0.98
C THR A 36 21.17 -13.63 1.74
N ALA A 37 22.30 -13.63 1.02
CA ALA A 37 23.61 -13.87 1.62
C ALA A 37 24.23 -12.63 2.29
N ARG A 38 23.66 -11.45 2.06
CA ARG A 38 24.12 -10.15 2.58
C ARG A 38 22.93 -9.22 2.78
N LEU A 39 23.08 -8.28 3.71
CA LEU A 39 22.09 -7.23 3.92
C LEU A 39 22.00 -6.33 2.69
N GLY A 40 20.83 -6.29 2.04
CA GLY A 40 20.58 -5.45 0.87
C GLY A 40 20.51 -3.97 1.22
N GLY A 41 20.96 -3.12 0.29
CA GLY A 41 20.93 -1.66 0.48
C GLY A 41 21.99 -1.12 1.45
N HIS A 42 22.91 -1.96 1.94
CA HIS A 42 23.98 -1.59 2.85
C HIS A 42 25.34 -1.99 2.26
N ASP A 43 26.41 -1.25 2.60
CA ASP A 43 27.81 -1.51 2.18
C ASP A 43 27.99 -1.77 0.68
N GLY A 44 27.24 -1.05 -0.16
CA GLY A 44 27.30 -1.19 -1.62
C GLY A 44 26.58 -2.44 -2.17
N THR A 45 25.92 -3.21 -1.33
CA THR A 45 25.06 -4.32 -1.74
C THR A 45 23.75 -3.77 -2.32
N LYS A 46 23.36 -4.25 -3.51
CA LYS A 46 22.08 -3.84 -4.10
C LYS A 46 20.92 -4.38 -3.28
N PRO A 47 19.87 -3.59 -3.05
CA PRO A 47 18.67 -4.11 -2.41
C PRO A 47 17.97 -5.15 -3.29
N THR A 48 17.37 -6.14 -2.66
CA THR A 48 16.56 -7.17 -3.31
C THR A 48 15.18 -6.62 -3.68
N LEU A 49 14.64 -5.74 -2.83
CA LEU A 49 13.27 -5.25 -2.93
C LEU A 49 13.17 -4.00 -3.81
N ASP A 50 14.06 -3.02 -3.67
CA ASP A 50 14.12 -1.83 -4.54
C ASP A 50 14.94 -2.14 -5.80
N TYR A 51 14.38 -2.90 -6.73
CA TYR A 51 15.06 -3.37 -7.94
C TYR A 51 14.73 -2.57 -9.20
N ASP A 52 13.68 -1.75 -9.19
CA ASP A 52 13.32 -0.90 -10.32
C ASP A 52 14.41 0.18 -10.53
N PRO A 53 14.86 0.43 -11.77
CA PRO A 53 15.85 1.47 -12.05
C PRO A 53 15.49 2.86 -11.53
N GLU A 54 14.21 3.22 -11.51
CA GLU A 54 13.75 4.49 -10.95
C GLU A 54 13.85 4.52 -9.42
N GLU A 55 13.61 3.40 -8.73
CA GLU A 55 13.81 3.27 -7.27
C GLU A 55 15.29 3.43 -6.91
N VAL A 56 16.15 2.70 -7.61
CA VAL A 56 17.62 2.79 -7.42
C VAL A 56 18.13 4.21 -7.68
N LYS A 57 17.66 4.87 -8.74
CA LYS A 57 18.06 6.24 -9.10
C LYS A 57 17.60 7.29 -8.08
N ARG A 58 16.40 7.09 -7.52
CA ARG A 58 15.77 8.04 -6.59
C ARG A 58 16.06 7.73 -5.12
N ALA A 59 16.57 6.55 -4.82
CA ALA A 59 16.83 6.04 -3.47
C ALA A 59 15.57 6.01 -2.57
N PHE A 60 14.41 5.68 -3.17
CA PHE A 60 13.18 5.40 -2.44
C PHE A 60 12.26 4.46 -3.23
N SER A 61 11.44 3.69 -2.51
CA SER A 61 10.51 2.72 -3.09
C SER A 61 9.34 3.43 -3.79
N ILE A 62 9.00 2.98 -4.98
CA ILE A 62 7.91 3.50 -5.82
C ILE A 62 6.73 2.53 -5.84
N SER A 63 7.01 1.25 -5.66
CA SER A 63 6.05 0.17 -5.83
C SER A 63 6.15 -0.84 -4.69
N THR A 64 5.03 -1.37 -4.23
CA THR A 64 5.03 -2.42 -3.21
C THR A 64 5.73 -3.67 -3.72
N THR A 65 6.67 -4.19 -2.94
CA THR A 65 7.38 -5.45 -3.19
C THR A 65 7.07 -6.46 -2.09
N ILE A 66 7.26 -7.74 -2.38
CA ILE A 66 6.97 -8.83 -1.44
C ILE A 66 8.27 -9.51 -1.04
N ALA A 67 8.43 -9.73 0.26
CA ALA A 67 9.48 -10.54 0.85
C ALA A 67 8.85 -11.72 1.62
N PRO A 68 8.75 -12.91 0.99
CA PRO A 68 8.23 -14.10 1.64
C PRO A 68 9.32 -14.76 2.49
N ILE A 69 9.10 -14.84 3.78
CA ILE A 69 10.07 -15.33 4.78
C ILE A 69 9.50 -16.57 5.45
N ASP A 70 10.26 -17.67 5.43
CA ASP A 70 9.95 -18.86 6.20
C ASP A 70 10.70 -18.78 7.55
N TRP A 71 9.97 -18.65 8.65
CA TRP A 71 10.53 -18.44 9.98
C TRP A 71 9.79 -19.25 11.03
N LYS A 72 10.51 -20.10 11.78
CA LYS A 72 9.97 -20.94 12.87
C LYS A 72 8.64 -21.66 12.54
N GLY A 73 8.51 -22.15 11.32
CA GLY A 73 7.31 -22.89 10.87
C GLY A 73 6.17 -22.00 10.36
N ALA A 74 6.27 -20.67 10.45
CA ALA A 74 5.38 -19.73 9.83
C ALA A 74 5.94 -19.21 8.50
N ARG A 75 5.05 -18.83 7.58
CA ARG A 75 5.34 -18.02 6.41
C ARG A 75 4.94 -16.58 6.69
N ILE A 76 5.93 -15.70 6.80
CA ILE A 76 5.71 -14.27 6.93
C ILE A 76 5.81 -13.66 5.53
N ASN A 77 4.71 -13.16 4.99
CA ASN A 77 4.69 -12.38 3.77
C ASN A 77 4.82 -10.90 4.16
N VAL A 78 6.02 -10.35 4.04
CA VAL A 78 6.28 -8.93 4.28
C VAL A 78 6.03 -8.18 2.98
N LEU A 79 5.10 -7.22 3.01
CA LEU A 79 4.83 -6.30 1.91
C LEU A 79 5.53 -4.98 2.23
N ASP A 80 6.65 -4.71 1.56
CA ASP A 80 7.33 -3.42 1.67
C ASP A 80 6.62 -2.40 0.79
N ALA A 81 5.88 -1.48 1.41
CA ALA A 81 5.04 -0.53 0.72
C ALA A 81 5.71 0.84 0.59
N PRO A 82 5.62 1.50 -0.60
CA PRO A 82 6.10 2.85 -0.76
C PRO A 82 5.23 3.81 0.06
N CYS A 83 5.87 4.63 0.88
CA CYS A 83 5.17 5.62 1.71
C CYS A 83 5.58 7.05 1.38
N TYR A 84 6.18 7.28 0.22
CA TYR A 84 6.30 8.62 -0.34
C TYR A 84 4.90 9.11 -0.76
N PRO A 85 4.50 10.36 -0.46
CA PRO A 85 3.14 10.82 -0.65
C PRO A 85 2.53 10.54 -2.04
N ASP A 86 3.34 10.68 -3.10
CA ASP A 86 2.91 10.49 -4.48
C ASP A 86 2.60 9.02 -4.84
N PHE A 87 3.14 8.06 -4.08
CA PHE A 87 3.00 6.61 -4.31
C PHE A 87 2.20 5.90 -3.22
N VAL A 88 1.58 6.66 -2.31
CA VAL A 88 0.85 6.12 -1.16
C VAL A 88 -0.33 5.21 -1.56
N GLY A 89 -0.82 5.29 -2.79
CA GLY A 89 -1.85 4.39 -3.32
C GLY A 89 -1.46 2.91 -3.25
N ASP A 90 -0.20 2.59 -3.55
CA ASP A 90 0.33 1.23 -3.43
C ASP A 90 0.35 0.74 -1.96
N ALA A 91 0.60 1.65 -0.99
CA ALA A 91 0.51 1.30 0.42
C ALA A 91 -0.92 0.95 0.84
N PHE A 92 -1.93 1.70 0.37
CA PHE A 92 -3.34 1.36 0.61
C PHE A 92 -3.72 0.01 0.00
N ALA A 93 -3.23 -0.28 -1.21
CA ALA A 93 -3.45 -1.57 -1.86
C ALA A 93 -2.85 -2.72 -1.04
N ALA A 94 -1.61 -2.58 -0.56
CA ALA A 94 -0.95 -3.57 0.28
C ALA A 94 -1.64 -3.75 1.64
N MET A 95 -2.07 -2.65 2.28
CA MET A 95 -2.82 -2.67 3.54
C MET A 95 -4.15 -3.42 3.41
N SER A 96 -4.84 -3.31 2.27
CA SER A 96 -6.15 -3.95 2.07
C SER A 96 -6.11 -5.48 2.04
N VAL A 97 -4.93 -6.09 1.95
CA VAL A 97 -4.74 -7.55 1.83
C VAL A 97 -3.90 -8.16 2.95
N CYS A 98 -3.44 -7.34 3.89
CA CYS A 98 -2.71 -7.79 5.07
C CYS A 98 -3.61 -7.79 6.31
N GLU A 99 -3.27 -8.62 7.27
CA GLU A 99 -3.94 -8.66 8.57
C GLU A 99 -3.29 -7.68 9.57
N THR A 100 -2.01 -7.36 9.34
CA THR A 100 -1.24 -6.49 10.25
C THR A 100 -0.51 -5.40 9.49
N ALA A 101 -0.56 -4.17 10.00
CA ALA A 101 0.26 -3.04 9.61
C ALA A 101 1.38 -2.82 10.64
N LEU A 102 2.64 -3.04 10.23
CA LEU A 102 3.81 -2.77 11.04
C LEU A 102 4.36 -1.39 10.70
N PHE A 103 4.20 -0.47 11.64
CA PHE A 103 4.67 0.91 11.51
C PHE A 103 6.14 1.01 11.88
N VAL A 104 6.99 1.35 10.92
CA VAL A 104 8.39 1.64 11.19
C VAL A 104 8.52 3.13 11.50
N VAL A 105 9.04 3.43 12.69
CA VAL A 105 9.20 4.79 13.22
C VAL A 105 10.68 5.02 13.53
N ASP A 106 11.18 6.19 13.16
CA ASP A 106 12.55 6.60 13.46
C ASP A 106 12.65 7.05 14.93
N ALA A 107 13.58 6.49 15.69
CA ALA A 107 13.78 6.77 17.11
C ALA A 107 14.21 8.22 17.42
N GLU A 108 14.69 8.96 16.41
CA GLU A 108 15.08 10.35 16.52
C GLU A 108 13.93 11.30 16.15
N ALA A 109 13.20 10.97 15.08
CA ALA A 109 12.16 11.84 14.51
C ALA A 109 10.74 11.58 15.02
N GLY A 110 10.49 10.41 15.62
CA GLY A 110 9.16 10.00 16.07
C GLY A 110 8.12 9.82 14.93
N PRO A 111 6.82 9.80 15.26
CA PRO A 111 5.76 9.63 14.26
C PRO A 111 5.57 10.90 13.42
N GLN A 112 5.75 10.77 12.09
CA GLN A 112 5.67 11.86 11.11
C GLN A 112 4.32 11.86 10.35
N PRO A 113 4.00 12.90 9.56
CA PRO A 113 2.67 13.07 8.95
C PRO A 113 2.18 11.88 8.11
N THR A 114 3.03 11.23 7.32
CA THR A 114 2.63 10.04 6.55
C THR A 114 2.31 8.86 7.47
N THR A 115 3.08 8.67 8.55
CA THR A 115 2.80 7.67 9.58
C THR A 115 1.41 7.87 10.18
N VAL A 116 1.08 9.12 10.53
CA VAL A 116 -0.24 9.48 11.08
C VAL A 116 -1.38 9.18 10.09
N LYS A 117 -1.22 9.57 8.82
CA LYS A 117 -2.21 9.30 7.77
C LYS A 117 -2.46 7.80 7.61
N LEU A 118 -1.40 7.01 7.55
CA LEU A 118 -1.49 5.55 7.36
C LEU A 118 -2.00 4.84 8.62
N TRP A 119 -1.76 5.42 9.81
CA TRP A 119 -2.32 4.90 11.07
C TRP A 119 -3.84 4.88 11.07
N TYR A 120 -4.45 6.01 10.72
CA TYR A 120 -5.91 6.08 10.62
C TYR A 120 -6.47 5.23 9.49
N ALA A 121 -5.73 5.11 8.38
CA ALA A 121 -6.11 4.19 7.30
C ALA A 121 -6.09 2.72 7.76
N ALA A 122 -5.10 2.32 8.57
CA ALA A 122 -5.05 0.98 9.16
C ALA A 122 -6.22 0.74 10.12
N GLU A 123 -6.64 1.78 10.86
CA GLU A 123 -7.80 1.72 11.73
C GLU A 123 -9.10 1.55 10.94
N ASP A 124 -9.31 2.34 9.88
CA ASP A 124 -10.46 2.23 8.97
C ASP A 124 -10.54 0.84 8.32
N LEU A 125 -9.39 0.27 7.95
CA LEU A 125 -9.27 -1.09 7.40
C LEU A 125 -9.34 -2.19 8.47
N ARG A 126 -9.45 -1.84 9.74
CA ARG A 126 -9.46 -2.76 10.89
C ARG A 126 -8.26 -3.69 10.96
N LEU A 127 -7.08 -3.22 10.58
CA LEU A 127 -5.85 -3.99 10.70
C LEU A 127 -5.37 -4.06 12.15
N ALA A 128 -4.76 -5.18 12.55
CA ALA A 128 -3.88 -5.20 13.71
C ALA A 128 -2.71 -4.24 13.43
N ARG A 129 -2.27 -3.51 14.45
CA ARG A 129 -1.18 -2.54 14.32
C ARG A 129 -0.05 -2.93 15.25
N ALA A 130 1.16 -2.73 14.80
CA ALA A 130 2.38 -2.87 15.59
C ALA A 130 3.36 -1.75 15.21
N VAL A 131 4.29 -1.43 16.09
CA VAL A 131 5.30 -0.40 15.84
C VAL A 131 6.69 -1.01 16.03
N PHE A 132 7.61 -0.71 15.11
CA PHE A 132 9.03 -0.97 15.24
C PHE A 132 9.78 0.36 15.30
N VAL A 133 10.33 0.68 16.46
CA VAL A 133 11.17 1.87 16.69
C VAL A 133 12.57 1.53 16.22
N ASN A 134 12.93 2.08 15.07
CA ASN A 134 14.16 1.78 14.33
C ASN A 134 15.25 2.82 14.58
N ARG A 135 16.50 2.45 14.30
CA ARG A 135 17.68 3.33 14.37
C ARG A 135 18.08 3.73 15.79
N LEU A 136 17.84 2.88 16.76
CA LEU A 136 18.23 3.10 18.14
C LEU A 136 19.75 3.23 18.36
N SER A 137 20.55 2.83 17.36
CA SER A 137 22.01 3.03 17.37
C SER A 137 22.47 4.45 17.02
N ARG A 138 21.57 5.39 16.70
CA ARG A 138 21.91 6.77 16.43
C ARG A 138 22.10 7.56 17.72
N SER A 139 23.01 8.55 17.70
CA SER A 139 23.40 9.32 18.89
C SER A 139 22.25 10.11 19.56
N GLU A 140 21.25 10.52 18.77
CA GLU A 140 20.10 11.30 19.27
C GLU A 140 18.82 10.47 19.39
N ALA A 141 18.91 9.15 19.21
CA ALA A 141 17.80 8.25 19.36
C ALA A 141 17.37 8.12 20.82
N SER A 142 16.05 8.13 21.06
CA SER A 142 15.47 7.82 22.38
C SER A 142 14.18 7.04 22.22
N PHE A 143 14.20 5.81 22.74
CA PHE A 143 13.00 4.96 22.76
C PHE A 143 11.91 5.54 23.66
N ALA A 144 12.28 6.01 24.84
CA ALA A 144 11.33 6.58 25.80
C ALA A 144 10.60 7.81 25.21
N THR A 145 11.33 8.76 24.65
CA THR A 145 10.77 9.95 23.98
C THR A 145 9.85 9.55 22.82
N THR A 146 10.26 8.55 22.03
CA THR A 146 9.44 8.05 20.91
C THR A 146 8.15 7.39 21.41
N MET A 147 8.21 6.62 22.51
CA MET A 147 7.01 6.04 23.16
C MET A 147 6.03 7.13 23.61
N ASP A 148 6.53 8.18 24.29
CA ASP A 148 5.69 9.29 24.72
C ASP A 148 4.97 9.97 23.54
N LEU A 149 5.70 10.24 22.45
CA LEU A 149 5.13 10.82 21.23
C LEU A 149 4.11 9.89 20.54
N LEU A 150 4.35 8.59 20.56
CA LEU A 150 3.41 7.60 20.02
C LEU A 150 2.12 7.55 20.86
N GLN A 151 2.24 7.51 22.18
CA GLN A 151 1.09 7.47 23.10
C GLN A 151 0.30 8.80 23.07
N GLU A 152 0.99 9.95 23.03
CA GLU A 152 0.32 11.25 22.85
C GLU A 152 -0.49 11.31 21.56
N ARG A 153 0.05 10.73 20.47
CA ARG A 153 -0.56 10.83 19.14
C ARG A 153 -1.64 9.79 18.88
N PHE A 154 -1.47 8.56 19.37
CA PHE A 154 -2.28 7.40 19.00
C PHE A 154 -2.99 6.73 20.18
N GLY A 155 -2.76 7.21 21.40
CA GLY A 155 -3.43 6.75 22.60
C GLY A 155 -2.61 5.74 23.42
N THR A 156 -3.15 5.38 24.59
CA THR A 156 -2.46 4.60 25.61
C THR A 156 -2.47 3.08 25.41
N ARG A 157 -3.09 2.60 24.33
CA ARG A 157 -3.11 1.16 23.99
C ARG A 157 -1.78 0.64 23.43
N LEU A 158 -0.79 1.55 23.26
CA LEU A 158 0.56 1.19 22.84
C LEU A 158 1.39 0.84 24.07
N GLY A 159 2.00 -0.34 24.04
CA GLY A 159 2.90 -0.79 25.08
C GLY A 159 4.15 -1.45 24.53
N ALA A 160 5.28 -1.29 25.22
CA ALA A 160 6.52 -1.95 24.83
C ALA A 160 6.40 -3.46 25.03
N VAL A 161 6.83 -4.22 24.04
CA VAL A 161 7.08 -5.68 24.13
C VAL A 161 8.57 -5.94 24.27
N THR A 162 9.38 -5.04 23.73
CA THR A 162 10.83 -5.03 23.92
C THR A 162 11.33 -3.66 24.30
N LEU A 163 12.31 -3.58 25.21
CA LEU A 163 13.05 -2.37 25.51
C LEU A 163 14.44 -2.39 24.84
N PRO A 164 15.04 -1.23 24.56
CA PRO A 164 16.42 -1.22 24.11
C PRO A 164 17.38 -1.60 25.24
N TRP A 165 18.38 -2.39 24.89
CA TRP A 165 19.55 -2.62 25.75
C TRP A 165 20.66 -1.66 25.29
N GLY A 166 20.76 -0.53 25.99
CA GLY A 166 21.54 0.63 25.56
C GLY A 166 20.83 1.49 24.51
N GLU A 167 21.32 2.68 24.27
CA GLU A 167 20.87 3.60 23.21
C GLU A 167 22.07 4.29 22.57
N GLY A 168 21.92 4.79 21.34
CA GLY A 168 22.99 5.45 20.62
C GLY A 168 24.16 4.51 20.32
N GLU A 169 25.39 4.93 20.58
CA GLU A 169 26.59 4.11 20.32
C GLU A 169 26.62 2.85 21.20
N ASP A 170 25.99 2.88 22.37
CA ASP A 170 25.92 1.79 23.35
C ASP A 170 24.75 0.81 23.08
N PHE A 171 23.98 1.01 21.99
CA PHE A 171 22.90 0.12 21.64
C PHE A 171 23.44 -1.26 21.19
N ASP A 172 23.26 -2.27 22.03
CA ASP A 172 23.83 -3.61 21.87
C ASP A 172 22.77 -4.69 21.61
N GLY A 173 21.52 -4.47 22.01
CA GLY A 173 20.46 -5.47 21.85
C GLY A 173 19.12 -4.98 22.37
N ILE A 174 18.27 -5.93 22.74
CA ILE A 174 16.93 -5.67 23.29
C ILE A 174 16.71 -6.48 24.57
N ILE A 175 15.78 -5.99 25.40
CA ILE A 175 15.24 -6.71 26.54
C ILE A 175 13.82 -7.15 26.15
N ASP A 176 13.61 -8.45 26.08
CA ASP A 176 12.32 -9.10 25.80
C ASP A 176 11.48 -9.12 27.08
N LEU A 177 10.42 -8.37 27.12
CA LEU A 177 9.55 -8.22 28.28
C LEU A 177 8.61 -9.42 28.47
N VAL A 178 8.32 -10.19 27.45
CA VAL A 178 7.48 -11.38 27.57
C VAL A 178 8.26 -12.52 28.24
N ARG A 179 9.53 -12.70 27.85
CA ARG A 179 10.40 -13.76 28.37
C ARG A 179 11.29 -13.32 29.52
N MET A 180 11.33 -12.03 29.81
CA MET A 180 12.23 -11.40 30.80
C MET A 180 13.69 -11.80 30.61
N LYS A 181 14.19 -11.64 29.37
CA LYS A 181 15.58 -11.92 28.98
C LYS A 181 16.16 -10.79 28.15
N ALA A 182 17.46 -10.57 28.30
CA ALA A 182 18.20 -9.74 27.36
C ALA A 182 18.58 -10.57 26.12
N ARG A 183 18.42 -10.02 24.94
CA ARG A 183 18.68 -10.67 23.65
C ARG A 183 19.57 -9.80 22.78
N HIS A 184 20.66 -10.40 22.29
CA HIS A 184 21.60 -9.82 21.37
C HIS A 184 21.66 -10.63 20.09
N CYS A 185 21.61 -9.98 18.94
CA CYS A 185 21.73 -10.67 17.66
C CYS A 185 23.17 -10.99 17.32
N ASN A 186 23.41 -12.26 17.01
CA ASN A 186 24.66 -12.72 16.39
C ASN A 186 24.31 -13.47 15.09
N GLY A 187 24.14 -12.72 14.00
CA GLY A 187 23.55 -13.24 12.77
C GLY A 187 22.08 -13.67 12.98
N ALA A 188 21.68 -14.80 12.42
CA ALA A 188 20.30 -15.31 12.52
C ALA A 188 19.91 -15.79 13.93
N GLU A 189 20.87 -16.06 14.81
CA GLU A 189 20.63 -16.54 16.16
C GLU A 189 20.59 -15.40 17.18
N ALA A 190 19.56 -15.36 18.02
CA ALA A 190 19.54 -14.52 19.20
C ALA A 190 20.26 -15.22 20.35
N VAL A 191 21.26 -14.56 20.88
CA VAL A 191 21.92 -15.00 22.13
C VAL A 191 21.15 -14.40 23.30
N GLU A 192 20.59 -15.27 24.13
CA GLU A 192 19.84 -14.87 25.32
C GLU A 192 20.76 -14.84 26.54
N SER A 193 20.54 -13.86 27.39
CA SER A 193 21.23 -13.69 28.67
C SER A 193 20.28 -13.16 29.74
N GLU A 194 20.72 -13.18 31.00
CA GLU A 194 20.00 -12.49 32.07
C GLU A 194 20.02 -10.97 31.82
N ILE A 195 18.92 -10.31 32.22
CA ILE A 195 18.82 -8.85 32.14
C ILE A 195 19.90 -8.23 33.02
N PRO A 196 20.74 -7.30 32.52
CA PRO A 196 21.72 -6.60 33.32
C PRO A 196 21.06 -5.88 34.50
N GLU A 197 21.73 -5.87 35.66
CA GLU A 197 21.15 -5.36 36.92
C GLU A 197 20.65 -3.92 36.79
N GLU A 198 21.32 -3.10 36.02
CA GLU A 198 20.96 -1.70 35.77
C GLU A 198 19.62 -1.51 35.03
N TYR A 199 19.18 -2.50 34.24
CA TYR A 199 17.91 -2.47 33.49
C TYR A 199 16.80 -3.26 34.17
N ARG A 200 17.11 -4.04 35.21
CA ARG A 200 16.15 -4.96 35.83
C ARG A 200 14.90 -4.29 36.34
N ALA A 201 15.03 -3.23 37.12
CA ALA A 201 13.89 -2.51 37.67
C ALA A 201 13.00 -1.89 36.58
N GLN A 202 13.59 -1.35 35.53
CA GLN A 202 12.86 -0.82 34.39
C GLN A 202 12.12 -1.91 33.61
N ALA A 203 12.77 -3.08 33.45
CA ALA A 203 12.17 -4.21 32.75
C ALA A 203 10.99 -4.81 33.53
N GLU A 204 11.11 -4.92 34.87
CA GLU A 204 10.02 -5.39 35.75
C GLU A 204 8.83 -4.44 35.68
N GLU A 205 9.03 -3.12 35.80
CA GLU A 205 7.96 -2.12 35.68
C GLU A 205 7.27 -2.17 34.30
N ALA A 206 8.07 -2.28 33.25
CA ALA A 206 7.53 -2.37 31.88
C ALA A 206 6.81 -3.70 31.60
N HIS A 207 7.27 -4.80 32.20
CA HIS A 207 6.59 -6.10 32.14
C HIS A 207 5.23 -6.06 32.84
N ASP A 208 5.16 -5.49 34.04
CA ASP A 208 3.92 -5.33 34.79
C ASP A 208 2.92 -4.48 33.98
N HIS A 209 3.39 -3.37 33.40
CA HIS A 209 2.55 -2.53 32.55
C HIS A 209 2.08 -3.27 31.27
N LEU A 210 2.92 -4.10 30.65
CA LEU A 210 2.52 -4.96 29.54
C LEU A 210 1.42 -5.94 29.95
N CYS A 211 1.54 -6.57 31.13
CA CYS A 211 0.54 -7.48 31.67
C CYS A 211 -0.81 -6.76 31.89
N GLU A 212 -0.81 -5.52 32.44
CA GLU A 212 -2.01 -4.72 32.59
C GLU A 212 -2.72 -4.46 31.25
N LEU A 213 -1.96 -4.02 30.23
CA LEU A 213 -2.52 -3.67 28.93
C LEU A 213 -3.13 -4.88 28.21
N VAL A 214 -2.49 -6.06 28.28
CA VAL A 214 -3.00 -7.24 27.58
C VAL A 214 -4.10 -7.98 28.34
N ALA A 215 -4.16 -7.83 29.68
CA ALA A 215 -5.21 -8.43 30.50
C ALA A 215 -6.60 -7.91 30.13
N GLU A 216 -6.72 -6.69 29.58
CA GLU A 216 -7.98 -6.13 29.07
C GLU A 216 -8.65 -7.02 27.99
N ALA A 217 -7.92 -7.96 27.38
CA ALA A 217 -8.46 -8.88 26.38
C ALA A 217 -9.26 -10.05 26.96
N ASP A 218 -9.21 -10.28 28.28
CA ASP A 218 -9.90 -11.40 28.91
C ASP A 218 -10.37 -11.05 30.34
N ASP A 219 -11.68 -10.98 30.51
CA ASP A 219 -12.29 -10.57 31.78
C ASP A 219 -11.90 -11.45 32.98
N GLU A 220 -11.73 -12.78 32.79
CA GLU A 220 -11.39 -13.69 33.87
C GLU A 220 -9.92 -13.51 34.29
N LEU A 221 -9.01 -13.38 33.31
CA LEU A 221 -7.59 -13.16 33.59
C LEU A 221 -7.32 -11.73 34.10
N MET A 222 -8.11 -10.74 33.66
CA MET A 222 -8.06 -9.40 34.21
C MET A 222 -8.47 -9.37 35.69
N MET A 223 -9.54 -10.08 36.07
CA MET A 223 -9.95 -10.21 37.47
C MET A 223 -8.89 -10.88 38.32
N LYS A 224 -8.32 -11.99 37.84
CA LYS A 224 -7.22 -12.71 38.49
C LYS A 224 -6.01 -11.81 38.74
N TYR A 225 -5.63 -11.01 37.75
CA TYR A 225 -4.50 -10.07 37.84
C TYR A 225 -4.78 -8.94 38.86
N LEU A 226 -5.99 -8.36 38.82
CA LEU A 226 -6.37 -7.25 39.73
C LEU A 226 -6.53 -7.67 41.20
N GLU A 227 -6.97 -8.89 41.48
CA GLU A 227 -7.10 -9.42 42.82
C GLU A 227 -5.74 -9.69 43.47
N GLY A 228 -4.65 -9.68 42.68
CA GLY A 228 -3.26 -9.81 43.18
C GLY A 228 -2.94 -11.17 43.81
N GLU A 229 -3.81 -12.18 43.62
CA GLU A 229 -3.63 -13.51 44.20
C GLU A 229 -2.58 -14.34 43.44
N GLU A 230 -2.42 -14.10 42.12
CA GLU A 230 -1.42 -14.79 41.27
C GLU A 230 -0.94 -13.88 40.15
N THR A 231 0.36 -13.94 39.81
CA THR A 231 0.91 -13.34 38.59
C THR A 231 0.51 -14.19 37.38
N LEU A 232 0.33 -13.56 36.21
CA LEU A 232 0.08 -14.28 34.96
C LEU A 232 1.24 -15.24 34.68
N THR A 233 0.92 -16.47 34.33
CA THR A 233 1.94 -17.40 33.81
C THR A 233 2.39 -16.94 32.42
N GLN A 234 3.58 -17.36 31.99
CA GLN A 234 4.08 -17.02 30.66
C GLN A 234 3.12 -17.50 29.54
N GLU A 235 2.51 -18.68 29.67
CA GLU A 235 1.55 -19.22 28.70
C GLU A 235 0.27 -18.36 28.64
N GLU A 236 -0.25 -17.91 29.81
CA GLU A 236 -1.38 -16.98 29.86
C GLU A 236 -1.05 -15.64 29.23
N LEU A 237 0.14 -15.07 29.52
CA LEU A 237 0.61 -13.81 28.92
C LEU A 237 0.76 -13.91 27.40
N GLU A 238 1.36 -14.97 26.88
CA GLU A 238 1.51 -15.19 25.43
C GLU A 238 0.15 -15.37 24.75
N GLY A 239 -0.79 -16.07 25.38
CA GLY A 239 -2.17 -16.21 24.90
C GLY A 239 -2.93 -14.88 24.86
N LEU A 240 -2.83 -14.11 25.96
CA LEU A 240 -3.43 -12.77 26.04
C LEU A 240 -2.83 -11.82 25.01
N LEU A 241 -1.52 -11.82 24.83
CA LEU A 241 -0.82 -10.98 23.86
C LEU A 241 -1.33 -11.26 22.43
N SER A 242 -1.42 -12.53 22.04
CA SER A 242 -1.96 -12.93 20.74
C SER A 242 -3.39 -12.45 20.56
N LYS A 243 -4.26 -12.65 21.57
CA LYS A 243 -5.67 -12.24 21.55
C LYS A 243 -5.81 -10.71 21.49
N ALA A 244 -5.07 -9.98 22.32
CA ALA A 244 -5.13 -8.52 22.40
C ALA A 244 -4.68 -7.81 21.11
N ILE A 245 -3.61 -8.31 20.48
CA ILE A 245 -3.15 -7.82 19.16
C ILE A 245 -4.23 -8.10 18.12
N ALA A 246 -4.70 -9.29 18.11
CA ALA A 246 -5.65 -9.80 17.18
C ALA A 246 -6.98 -9.04 17.29
N GLU A 247 -7.53 -8.79 18.44
CA GLU A 247 -8.74 -7.99 18.69
C GLU A 247 -8.51 -6.48 18.63
N ARG A 248 -7.25 -6.03 18.38
CA ARG A 248 -6.86 -4.61 18.25
C ARG A 248 -7.01 -3.81 19.54
N ILE A 249 -7.01 -4.49 20.66
CA ILE A 249 -7.07 -3.91 22.02
C ILE A 249 -5.68 -3.34 22.36
N PHE A 250 -4.63 -4.05 21.96
CA PHE A 250 -3.25 -3.71 22.26
C PHE A 250 -2.44 -3.50 20.98
N VAL A 251 -1.50 -2.56 21.00
CA VAL A 251 -0.55 -2.27 19.93
C VAL A 251 0.87 -2.48 20.44
N PRO A 252 1.54 -3.58 20.07
CA PRO A 252 2.90 -3.88 20.51
C PRO A 252 3.91 -2.92 19.89
N VAL A 253 4.86 -2.45 20.71
CA VAL A 253 5.97 -1.62 20.29
C VAL A 253 7.28 -2.37 20.52
N PHE A 254 8.07 -2.47 19.46
CA PHE A 254 9.34 -3.18 19.41
C PHE A 254 10.50 -2.21 19.24
N ALA A 255 11.61 -2.46 19.93
CA ALA A 255 12.86 -1.72 19.84
C ALA A 255 13.83 -2.41 18.90
N GLY A 256 14.59 -1.66 18.08
CA GLY A 256 15.64 -2.26 17.26
C GLY A 256 16.41 -1.30 16.35
N ASP A 257 17.33 -1.90 15.60
CA ASP A 257 18.07 -1.24 14.52
C ASP A 257 18.28 -2.24 13.37
N CYS A 258 17.64 -1.94 12.24
CA CYS A 258 17.67 -2.84 11.09
C CYS A 258 19.04 -2.95 10.42
N ILE A 259 19.92 -1.93 10.54
CA ILE A 259 21.27 -1.98 9.96
C ILE A 259 22.22 -2.79 10.84
N LYS A 260 22.09 -2.68 12.16
CA LYS A 260 22.80 -3.54 13.13
C LYS A 260 22.12 -4.91 13.30
N GLU A 261 20.95 -5.12 12.67
CA GLU A 261 20.11 -6.32 12.76
C GLU A 261 19.66 -6.65 14.19
N GLN A 262 19.82 -5.72 15.15
CA GLN A 262 19.43 -5.91 16.54
C GLN A 262 17.90 -5.73 16.69
N GLY A 263 17.25 -6.65 17.41
CA GLY A 263 15.82 -6.70 17.63
C GLY A 263 15.00 -7.28 16.46
N VAL A 264 15.58 -7.45 15.26
CA VAL A 264 14.84 -7.91 14.06
C VAL A 264 14.45 -9.37 14.14
N ASN A 265 15.33 -10.26 14.62
CA ASN A 265 14.99 -11.67 14.81
C ASN A 265 13.93 -11.88 15.91
N SER A 266 13.98 -11.10 17.00
CA SER A 266 12.94 -11.09 18.03
C SER A 266 11.59 -10.63 17.45
N LEU A 267 11.59 -9.58 16.64
CA LEU A 267 10.39 -9.14 15.93
C LEU A 267 9.82 -10.24 15.03
N MET A 268 10.68 -10.98 14.29
CA MET A 268 10.21 -12.10 13.45
C MET A 268 9.67 -13.26 14.29
N ASP A 269 10.25 -13.54 15.46
CA ASP A 269 9.74 -14.52 16.42
C ASP A 269 8.33 -14.16 16.85
N ASP A 270 8.13 -12.90 17.24
CA ASP A 270 6.86 -12.41 17.77
C ASP A 270 5.80 -12.27 16.66
N ILE A 271 6.19 -11.88 15.43
CA ILE A 271 5.29 -11.93 14.26
C ILE A 271 4.80 -13.37 14.02
N ALA A 272 5.71 -14.34 14.04
CA ALA A 272 5.34 -15.74 13.80
C ALA A 272 4.41 -16.30 14.89
N THR A 273 4.59 -15.85 16.14
CA THR A 273 3.89 -16.37 17.31
C THR A 273 2.60 -15.65 17.62
N TYR A 274 2.63 -14.31 17.68
CA TYR A 274 1.55 -13.50 18.27
C TYR A 274 0.69 -12.76 17.25
N PHE A 275 1.18 -12.54 16.01
CA PHE A 275 0.39 -11.78 15.05
C PHE A 275 -0.72 -12.64 14.44
N PRO A 276 -1.87 -12.03 14.10
CA PRO A 276 -3.01 -12.77 13.58
C PRO A 276 -2.72 -13.46 12.25
N ALA A 277 -3.22 -14.68 12.11
CA ALA A 277 -3.30 -15.36 10.83
C ALA A 277 -4.49 -14.84 10.00
N PRO A 278 -4.50 -15.02 8.68
CA PRO A 278 -5.63 -14.63 7.84
C PRO A 278 -6.98 -15.20 8.27
N THR A 279 -7.00 -16.38 8.89
CA THR A 279 -8.22 -17.03 9.41
C THR A 279 -8.79 -16.38 10.66
N ASP A 280 -7.98 -15.65 11.41
CA ASP A 280 -8.38 -15.09 12.71
C ASP A 280 -9.20 -13.81 12.55
N TYR A 281 -8.98 -13.04 11.46
CA TYR A 281 -9.61 -11.74 11.23
C TYR A 281 -10.00 -11.45 9.79
N GLY A 282 -9.62 -12.31 8.86
CA GLY A 282 -9.73 -12.03 7.45
C GLY A 282 -11.17 -12.00 6.99
N GLU A 283 -11.79 -10.82 6.99
CA GLU A 283 -13.03 -10.57 6.28
C GLU A 283 -12.77 -9.57 5.15
N MET A 284 -13.15 -9.93 3.94
CA MET A 284 -13.13 -9.03 2.79
C MET A 284 -14.53 -8.47 2.59
N PRO A 285 -14.74 -7.15 2.72
CA PRO A 285 -16.03 -6.52 2.41
C PRO A 285 -16.43 -6.79 0.95
N LEU A 286 -17.71 -7.04 0.71
CA LEU A 286 -18.27 -7.23 -0.62
C LEU A 286 -19.10 -6.03 -1.05
N ILE A 287 -19.29 -5.89 -2.37
CA ILE A 287 -20.05 -4.76 -2.95
C ILE A 287 -21.53 -4.76 -2.51
N ASP A 288 -22.10 -5.94 -2.26
CA ASP A 288 -23.49 -6.11 -1.81
C ASP A 288 -23.71 -5.77 -0.33
N GLY A 289 -22.66 -5.41 0.39
CA GLY A 289 -22.68 -5.05 1.82
C GLY A 289 -22.42 -6.23 2.75
N ASP A 290 -22.30 -7.45 2.24
CA ASP A 290 -21.87 -8.62 2.99
C ASP A 290 -20.34 -8.63 3.20
N SER A 291 -19.83 -9.61 3.93
CA SER A 291 -18.39 -9.87 4.06
C SER A 291 -18.07 -11.33 3.73
N LEU A 292 -16.88 -11.54 3.15
CA LEU A 292 -16.34 -12.87 2.87
C LEU A 292 -15.24 -13.18 3.87
N LYS A 293 -15.44 -14.24 4.67
CA LYS A 293 -14.39 -14.71 5.58
C LYS A 293 -13.28 -15.42 4.81
N ILE A 294 -12.04 -15.12 5.18
CA ILE A 294 -10.89 -15.87 4.67
C ILE A 294 -10.91 -17.24 5.34
N SER A 295 -11.10 -18.29 4.54
CA SER A 295 -11.25 -19.66 5.06
C SER A 295 -10.68 -20.70 4.10
N SER A 296 -9.99 -21.68 4.66
CA SER A 296 -9.55 -22.89 3.96
C SER A 296 -10.66 -23.94 3.84
N ASP A 297 -11.76 -23.78 4.58
CA ASP A 297 -12.83 -24.77 4.65
C ASP A 297 -13.83 -24.65 3.51
N ASP A 298 -13.83 -23.53 2.78
CA ASP A 298 -14.64 -23.35 1.57
C ASP A 298 -13.85 -23.83 0.35
N ASP A 299 -14.33 -24.90 -0.30
CA ASP A 299 -13.70 -25.47 -1.50
C ASP A 299 -13.80 -24.57 -2.74
N ARG A 300 -14.56 -23.47 -2.67
CA ARG A 300 -14.73 -22.54 -3.79
C ARG A 300 -13.65 -21.47 -3.78
N PRO A 301 -12.68 -21.51 -4.70
CA PRO A 301 -11.64 -20.54 -4.74
C PRO A 301 -12.16 -19.15 -5.13
N VAL A 302 -11.79 -18.17 -4.31
CA VAL A 302 -11.99 -16.75 -4.56
C VAL A 302 -10.65 -16.04 -4.38
N ALA A 303 -10.28 -15.20 -5.33
CA ALA A 303 -9.02 -14.49 -5.39
C ALA A 303 -9.26 -13.00 -5.61
N PHE A 304 -8.54 -12.16 -4.90
CA PHE A 304 -8.58 -10.70 -5.03
C PHE A 304 -7.27 -10.17 -5.62
N VAL A 305 -7.36 -9.43 -6.71
CA VAL A 305 -6.22 -8.80 -7.39
C VAL A 305 -6.00 -7.42 -6.78
N PHE A 306 -5.06 -7.31 -5.85
CA PHE A 306 -4.80 -6.03 -5.17
C PHE A 306 -3.83 -5.12 -5.92
N LYS A 307 -3.06 -5.66 -6.86
CA LYS A 307 -2.08 -4.91 -7.65
C LYS A 307 -1.83 -5.58 -8.99
N THR A 308 -1.56 -4.78 -10.02
CA THR A 308 -1.05 -5.26 -11.31
C THR A 308 0.21 -4.50 -11.70
N LEU A 309 1.15 -5.19 -12.32
CA LEU A 309 2.40 -4.63 -12.80
C LEU A 309 2.60 -4.98 -14.29
N ALA A 310 3.05 -4.04 -15.08
CA ALA A 310 3.44 -4.28 -16.46
C ALA A 310 4.95 -4.60 -16.53
N ASP A 311 5.30 -5.88 -16.68
CA ASP A 311 6.68 -6.33 -16.82
C ASP A 311 7.04 -6.50 -18.31
N PRO A 312 8.22 -6.04 -18.76
CA PRO A 312 8.62 -6.14 -20.18
C PRO A 312 8.75 -7.57 -20.70
N GLN A 313 9.10 -8.54 -19.84
CA GLN A 313 9.35 -9.94 -20.21
C GLN A 313 8.14 -10.84 -19.94
N GLN A 314 7.50 -10.66 -18.81
CA GLN A 314 6.38 -11.48 -18.34
C GLN A 314 5.01 -10.93 -18.81
N GLY A 315 4.97 -9.69 -19.30
CA GLY A 315 3.73 -9.00 -19.63
C GLY A 315 3.04 -8.44 -18.36
N ARG A 316 1.73 -8.63 -18.24
CA ARG A 316 1.01 -8.24 -17.04
C ARG A 316 1.23 -9.28 -15.95
N ILE A 317 1.61 -8.85 -14.75
CA ILE A 317 1.70 -9.66 -13.53
C ILE A 317 0.62 -9.19 -12.58
N SER A 318 -0.24 -10.09 -12.13
CA SER A 318 -1.28 -9.82 -11.14
C SER A 318 -0.85 -10.33 -9.78
N PHE A 319 -0.90 -9.45 -8.77
CA PHE A 319 -0.65 -9.78 -7.37
C PHE A 319 -1.98 -10.12 -6.71
N ILE A 320 -2.07 -11.28 -6.10
CA ILE A 320 -3.32 -11.90 -5.71
C ILE A 320 -3.28 -12.30 -4.24
N LYS A 321 -4.32 -11.92 -3.49
CA LYS A 321 -4.67 -12.51 -2.20
C LYS A 321 -5.68 -13.63 -2.44
N VAL A 322 -5.40 -14.82 -1.96
CA VAL A 322 -6.35 -15.92 -1.96
C VAL A 322 -7.30 -15.73 -0.77
N LEU A 323 -8.59 -15.58 -1.04
CA LEU A 323 -9.59 -15.33 0.00
C LEU A 323 -10.20 -16.63 0.53
N THR A 324 -10.60 -17.53 -0.37
CA THR A 324 -11.14 -18.85 0.02
C THR A 324 -10.61 -19.94 -0.90
N GLY A 325 -10.69 -21.18 -0.43
CA GLY A 325 -10.32 -22.37 -1.19
C GLY A 325 -8.85 -22.46 -1.55
N THR A 326 -8.57 -23.14 -2.63
CA THR A 326 -7.21 -23.38 -3.14
C THR A 326 -7.12 -22.99 -4.60
N LEU A 327 -6.11 -22.20 -4.96
CA LEU A 327 -5.78 -21.90 -6.35
C LEU A 327 -4.74 -22.91 -6.85
N GLU A 328 -5.00 -23.45 -8.04
CA GLU A 328 -4.12 -24.40 -8.73
C GLU A 328 -3.92 -24.00 -10.20
N PRO A 329 -2.78 -24.31 -10.82
CA PRO A 329 -2.60 -24.13 -12.25
C PRO A 329 -3.64 -24.92 -13.06
N GLY A 330 -4.19 -24.28 -14.08
CA GLY A 330 -5.22 -24.88 -14.93
C GLY A 330 -6.65 -24.52 -14.54
N LEU A 331 -6.87 -23.92 -13.37
CA LEU A 331 -8.19 -23.49 -12.92
C LEU A 331 -8.73 -22.37 -13.82
N GLU A 332 -10.00 -22.45 -14.19
CA GLU A 332 -10.71 -21.39 -14.90
C GLU A 332 -11.42 -20.50 -13.89
N LEU A 333 -11.08 -19.21 -13.91
CA LEU A 333 -11.64 -18.19 -13.01
C LEU A 333 -12.41 -17.16 -13.82
N ILE A 334 -13.56 -16.76 -13.32
CA ILE A 334 -14.43 -15.74 -13.91
C ILE A 334 -14.19 -14.44 -13.14
N ASN A 335 -13.85 -13.39 -13.86
CA ASN A 335 -13.73 -12.03 -13.31
C ASN A 335 -15.13 -11.47 -13.03
N ALA A 336 -15.38 -11.08 -11.78
CA ALA A 336 -16.70 -10.62 -11.33
C ALA A 336 -17.17 -9.34 -12.06
N ARG A 337 -16.26 -8.40 -12.31
CA ARG A 337 -16.54 -7.12 -12.99
C ARG A 337 -16.81 -7.32 -14.49
N THR A 338 -15.95 -8.04 -15.20
CA THR A 338 -16.02 -8.18 -16.66
C THR A 338 -16.86 -9.36 -17.13
N ARG A 339 -17.20 -10.30 -16.24
CA ARG A 339 -17.90 -11.56 -16.52
C ARG A 339 -17.17 -12.48 -17.51
N LYS A 340 -15.87 -12.25 -17.74
CA LYS A 340 -15.04 -13.07 -18.63
C LYS A 340 -14.27 -14.11 -17.83
N GLY A 341 -14.21 -15.32 -18.37
CA GLY A 341 -13.35 -16.39 -17.85
C GLY A 341 -11.91 -16.24 -18.34
N ASP A 342 -10.96 -16.58 -17.48
CA ASP A 342 -9.56 -16.69 -17.81
C ASP A 342 -8.92 -17.88 -17.10
N ARG A 343 -7.95 -18.50 -17.73
CA ARG A 343 -7.28 -19.68 -17.19
C ARG A 343 -6.03 -19.29 -16.42
N LEU A 344 -5.98 -19.69 -15.16
CA LEU A 344 -4.82 -19.54 -14.31
C LEU A 344 -3.72 -20.51 -14.75
N ALA A 345 -2.77 -20.05 -15.55
CA ALA A 345 -1.77 -20.92 -16.17
C ALA A 345 -0.67 -21.34 -15.19
N HIS A 346 -0.13 -20.40 -14.42
CA HIS A 346 0.96 -20.57 -13.50
C HIS A 346 0.76 -19.73 -12.25
N LEU A 347 1.28 -20.19 -11.11
CA LEU A 347 1.31 -19.51 -9.84
C LEU A 347 2.75 -19.36 -9.36
N TYR A 348 3.09 -18.20 -8.83
CA TYR A 348 4.42 -17.92 -8.29
C TYR A 348 4.34 -17.24 -6.93
N VAL A 349 5.34 -17.51 -6.11
CA VAL A 349 5.70 -16.67 -4.97
C VAL A 349 6.82 -15.74 -5.43
N MET A 350 6.70 -14.45 -5.18
CA MET A 350 7.64 -13.44 -5.63
C MET A 350 8.45 -12.90 -4.46
N CYS A 351 9.78 -12.79 -4.62
CA CYS A 351 10.68 -12.14 -3.69
C CYS A 351 11.47 -11.08 -4.44
N GLY A 352 11.18 -9.80 -4.19
CA GLY A 352 11.71 -8.73 -5.04
C GLY A 352 11.35 -8.98 -6.51
N ARG A 353 12.36 -9.22 -7.35
CA ARG A 353 12.17 -9.54 -8.78
C ARG A 353 12.05 -11.05 -9.06
N ASP A 354 12.53 -11.87 -8.14
CA ASP A 354 12.62 -13.30 -8.34
C ASP A 354 11.27 -14.00 -8.14
N MET A 355 10.91 -14.87 -9.08
CA MET A 355 9.65 -15.61 -9.09
C MET A 355 9.93 -17.10 -8.95
N THR A 356 9.34 -17.74 -7.94
CA THR A 356 9.43 -19.18 -7.72
C THR A 356 8.06 -19.80 -7.97
N GLU A 357 7.99 -20.75 -8.92
CA GLU A 357 6.73 -21.42 -9.25
C GLU A 357 6.24 -22.32 -8.13
N VAL A 358 4.93 -22.28 -7.87
CA VAL A 358 4.26 -23.10 -6.87
C VAL A 358 3.10 -23.86 -7.48
N GLY A 359 2.82 -25.06 -6.99
CA GLY A 359 1.75 -25.91 -7.51
C GLY A 359 0.36 -25.54 -7.01
N HIS A 360 0.25 -24.87 -5.89
CA HIS A 360 -1.01 -24.41 -5.28
C HIS A 360 -0.77 -23.29 -4.30
N ALA A 361 -1.82 -22.53 -4.05
CA ALA A 361 -1.87 -21.48 -3.02
C ALA A 361 -3.18 -21.61 -2.23
N TYR A 362 -3.09 -21.52 -0.92
CA TYR A 362 -4.22 -21.66 0.00
C TYR A 362 -4.81 -20.30 0.41
N ALA A 363 -6.02 -20.33 0.94
CA ALA A 363 -6.64 -19.14 1.52
C ALA A 363 -5.68 -18.43 2.48
N GLY A 364 -5.63 -17.11 2.39
CA GLY A 364 -4.70 -16.27 3.14
C GLY A 364 -3.35 -16.02 2.47
N ASP A 365 -2.97 -16.82 1.47
CA ASP A 365 -1.68 -16.66 0.80
C ASP A 365 -1.65 -15.48 -0.16
N ILE A 366 -0.46 -14.92 -0.38
CA ILE A 366 -0.20 -13.86 -1.37
C ILE A 366 0.71 -14.43 -2.45
N ILE A 367 0.21 -14.42 -3.68
CA ILE A 367 0.89 -14.99 -4.84
C ILE A 367 0.85 -14.03 -6.02
N VAL A 368 1.57 -14.36 -7.07
CA VAL A 368 1.50 -13.65 -8.34
C VAL A 368 1.16 -14.59 -9.49
N ALA A 369 0.39 -14.09 -10.45
CA ALA A 369 0.03 -14.80 -11.67
C ALA A 369 0.33 -13.93 -12.89
N PRO A 370 1.26 -14.36 -13.78
CA PRO A 370 1.52 -13.65 -15.03
C PRO A 370 0.40 -13.87 -16.05
N LYS A 371 0.23 -12.90 -16.94
CA LYS A 371 -0.66 -12.94 -18.12
C LYS A 371 -2.15 -13.11 -17.83
N LEU A 372 -2.57 -12.91 -16.61
CA LEU A 372 -3.98 -12.93 -16.24
C LEU A 372 -4.66 -11.64 -16.72
N ALA A 373 -5.86 -11.78 -17.34
CA ALA A 373 -6.64 -10.65 -17.84
C ALA A 373 -7.46 -10.01 -16.72
N ALA A 374 -6.77 -9.52 -15.69
CA ALA A 374 -7.36 -8.85 -14.54
C ALA A 374 -6.71 -7.50 -14.29
N GLU A 375 -7.44 -6.58 -13.69
CA GLU A 375 -6.98 -5.25 -13.28
C GLU A 375 -6.94 -5.17 -11.75
N THR A 376 -6.26 -4.16 -11.21
CA THR A 376 -6.23 -3.88 -9.78
C THR A 376 -7.65 -3.63 -9.27
N GLY A 377 -8.04 -4.34 -8.21
CA GLY A 377 -9.39 -4.32 -7.64
C GLY A 377 -10.32 -5.44 -8.13
N ASP A 378 -9.93 -6.22 -9.14
CA ASP A 378 -10.76 -7.30 -9.64
C ASP A 378 -10.84 -8.49 -8.67
N THR A 379 -12.02 -9.08 -8.57
CA THR A 379 -12.25 -10.35 -7.88
C THR A 379 -12.47 -11.47 -8.89
N LEU A 380 -11.79 -12.58 -8.68
CA LEU A 380 -11.81 -13.75 -9.54
C LEU A 380 -12.36 -14.95 -8.76
N SER A 381 -13.29 -15.68 -9.33
CA SER A 381 -13.83 -16.89 -8.72
C SER A 381 -14.36 -17.85 -9.78
N ILE A 382 -14.63 -19.10 -9.41
CA ILE A 382 -15.23 -20.08 -10.33
C ILE A 382 -16.64 -19.70 -10.77
N THR A 383 -17.35 -18.87 -10.03
CA THR A 383 -18.74 -18.47 -10.34
C THR A 383 -18.86 -17.06 -10.90
N GLY A 384 -17.87 -16.21 -10.68
CA GLY A 384 -17.89 -14.77 -10.99
C GLY A 384 -18.95 -13.97 -10.22
N LYS A 385 -19.53 -14.52 -9.15
CA LYS A 385 -20.62 -13.88 -8.40
C LYS A 385 -20.12 -13.08 -7.19
N VAL A 386 -18.98 -13.44 -6.64
CA VAL A 386 -18.38 -12.76 -5.50
C VAL A 386 -17.57 -11.59 -6.03
N GLU A 387 -17.85 -10.38 -5.54
CA GLU A 387 -17.14 -9.17 -5.90
C GLU A 387 -16.76 -8.40 -4.64
N ALA A 388 -15.45 -8.31 -4.37
CA ALA A 388 -14.93 -7.59 -3.23
C ALA A 388 -15.16 -6.08 -3.40
N ALA A 389 -15.49 -5.41 -2.32
CA ALA A 389 -15.55 -3.96 -2.32
C ALA A 389 -14.14 -3.38 -2.51
N ALA A 390 -13.96 -2.56 -3.52
CA ALA A 390 -12.69 -1.89 -3.74
C ALA A 390 -12.39 -0.95 -2.55
N PHE A 391 -11.18 -1.02 -2.02
CA PHE A 391 -10.72 -0.01 -1.08
C PHE A 391 -10.59 1.35 -1.80
N LYS A 392 -10.78 2.43 -1.05
CA LYS A 392 -10.73 3.78 -1.61
C LYS A 392 -9.27 4.20 -1.80
N PHE A 393 -8.87 4.33 -3.05
CA PHE A 393 -7.59 4.95 -3.36
C PHE A 393 -7.58 6.45 -3.02
N PRO A 394 -6.41 7.03 -2.72
CA PRO A 394 -6.26 8.48 -2.60
C PRO A 394 -6.71 9.16 -3.90
N ASN A 395 -7.40 10.28 -3.76
CA ASN A 395 -7.79 11.08 -4.92
C ASN A 395 -6.56 11.70 -5.58
N SER A 396 -6.55 11.72 -6.91
CA SER A 396 -5.57 12.47 -7.70
C SER A 396 -5.76 13.98 -7.50
N GLN A 397 -4.68 14.67 -7.07
CA GLN A 397 -4.68 16.10 -6.79
C GLN A 397 -3.81 16.89 -7.78
N TYR A 398 -2.90 16.23 -8.46
CA TYR A 398 -1.99 16.83 -9.43
C TYR A 398 -2.49 16.57 -10.84
N ARG A 399 -2.70 17.65 -11.60
CA ARG A 399 -3.13 17.58 -13.00
C ARG A 399 -2.14 18.32 -13.88
N ILE A 400 -1.72 17.71 -14.96
CA ILE A 400 -0.78 18.29 -15.93
C ILE A 400 -1.13 17.80 -17.34
N ALA A 401 -0.97 18.64 -18.32
CA ALA A 401 -1.04 18.23 -19.72
C ALA A 401 0.30 17.67 -20.19
N ILE A 402 0.27 16.71 -21.07
CA ILE A 402 1.45 16.09 -21.67
C ILE A 402 1.40 16.16 -23.19
N GLU A 403 2.55 16.34 -23.80
CA GLU A 403 2.70 16.38 -25.24
C GLU A 403 3.90 15.50 -25.65
N ALA A 404 3.74 14.68 -26.68
CA ALA A 404 4.88 14.02 -27.29
C ALA A 404 5.76 15.06 -28.00
N GLU A 405 7.08 14.93 -27.93
CA GLU A 405 7.98 15.83 -28.67
C GLU A 405 7.76 15.73 -30.18
N ASN A 406 7.48 14.53 -30.68
CA ASN A 406 7.13 14.29 -32.07
C ASN A 406 5.64 13.97 -32.20
N ARG A 407 4.92 14.70 -33.05
CA ARG A 407 3.47 14.49 -33.28
C ARG A 407 3.11 13.06 -33.73
N GLY A 408 4.02 12.34 -34.40
CA GLY A 408 3.80 10.96 -34.81
C GLY A 408 3.79 9.94 -33.66
N ASP A 409 4.19 10.32 -32.46
CA ASP A 409 4.28 9.44 -31.30
C ASP A 409 3.11 9.63 -30.31
N GLU A 410 2.15 10.53 -30.57
CA GLU A 410 1.00 10.81 -29.69
C GLU A 410 0.16 9.55 -29.38
N GLU A 411 -0.06 8.68 -30.36
CA GLU A 411 -0.84 7.46 -30.16
C GLU A 411 -0.10 6.44 -29.28
N LYS A 412 1.22 6.33 -29.45
CA LYS A 412 2.06 5.47 -28.60
C LYS A 412 2.12 5.98 -27.16
N LEU A 413 2.25 7.31 -27.00
CA LEU A 413 2.20 8.01 -25.71
C LEU A 413 0.88 7.67 -25.00
N TYR A 414 -0.24 7.94 -25.65
CA TYR A 414 -1.57 7.70 -25.09
C TYR A 414 -1.77 6.23 -24.68
N THR A 415 -1.46 5.30 -25.58
CA THR A 415 -1.59 3.87 -25.33
C THR A 415 -0.74 3.38 -24.15
N PHE A 416 0.48 3.92 -24.01
CA PHE A 416 1.36 3.57 -22.88
C PHE A 416 0.79 4.04 -21.56
N ILE A 417 0.34 5.30 -21.50
CA ILE A 417 -0.21 5.90 -20.28
C ILE A 417 -1.55 5.27 -19.90
N GLU A 418 -2.42 4.99 -20.87
CA GLU A 418 -3.67 4.27 -20.60
C GLU A 418 -3.42 2.91 -19.94
N LYS A 419 -2.40 2.17 -20.41
CA LYS A 419 -2.01 0.90 -19.77
C LYS A 419 -1.47 1.10 -18.35
N ALA A 420 -0.73 2.17 -18.11
CA ALA A 420 -0.23 2.50 -16.78
C ALA A 420 -1.38 2.89 -15.81
N CYS A 421 -2.34 3.67 -16.27
CA CYS A 421 -3.54 4.02 -15.50
C CYS A 421 -4.41 2.80 -15.15
N LYS A 422 -4.47 1.79 -16.03
CA LYS A 422 -5.13 0.51 -15.71
C LYS A 422 -4.43 -0.31 -14.64
N ALA A 423 -3.12 -0.13 -14.49
CA ALA A 423 -2.34 -0.79 -13.45
C ALA A 423 -2.37 -0.02 -12.13
N ASP A 424 -2.42 1.30 -12.18
CA ASP A 424 -2.45 2.19 -11.02
C ASP A 424 -3.73 3.05 -11.03
N PRO A 425 -4.76 2.68 -10.24
CA PRO A 425 -6.03 3.40 -10.18
C PRO A 425 -5.94 4.81 -9.58
N THR A 426 -4.78 5.20 -9.02
CA THR A 426 -4.55 6.59 -8.55
C THR A 426 -4.26 7.56 -9.68
N MET A 427 -4.05 7.04 -10.90
CA MET A 427 -3.82 7.84 -12.10
C MET A 427 -4.98 7.71 -13.07
N SER A 428 -5.26 8.78 -13.80
CA SER A 428 -6.16 8.76 -14.94
C SER A 428 -5.63 9.60 -16.07
N ILE A 429 -6.04 9.26 -17.30
CA ILE A 429 -5.74 10.02 -18.51
C ILE A 429 -7.04 10.44 -19.16
N ASP A 430 -7.11 11.68 -19.57
CA ASP A 430 -8.25 12.26 -20.25
C ASP A 430 -7.80 13.14 -21.42
N ARG A 431 -8.66 13.29 -22.42
CA ARG A 431 -8.42 14.21 -23.51
C ARG A 431 -9.44 15.34 -23.47
N ASP A 432 -8.96 16.53 -23.19
CA ASP A 432 -9.78 17.73 -23.18
C ASP A 432 -10.27 18.04 -24.60
N GLU A 433 -11.58 18.02 -24.81
CA GLU A 433 -12.19 18.21 -26.13
C GLU A 433 -12.03 19.61 -26.67
N GLU A 434 -11.97 20.63 -25.79
CA GLU A 434 -11.88 22.06 -26.21
C GLU A 434 -10.43 22.45 -26.55
N THR A 435 -9.47 22.04 -25.72
CA THR A 435 -8.05 22.37 -25.91
C THR A 435 -7.29 21.37 -26.75
N GLY A 436 -7.84 20.14 -26.88
CA GLY A 436 -7.21 18.99 -27.52
C GLY A 436 -6.02 18.42 -26.76
N GLN A 437 -5.77 18.88 -25.52
CA GLN A 437 -4.66 18.43 -24.69
C GLN A 437 -4.95 17.05 -24.07
N THR A 438 -3.91 16.24 -23.97
CA THR A 438 -3.93 15.02 -23.16
C THR A 438 -3.53 15.38 -21.74
N ILE A 439 -4.44 15.15 -20.78
CA ILE A 439 -4.27 15.51 -19.38
C ILE A 439 -4.10 14.24 -18.55
N ILE A 440 -3.06 14.20 -17.71
CA ILE A 440 -2.89 13.19 -16.67
C ILE A 440 -3.33 13.81 -15.34
N SER A 441 -4.12 13.04 -14.61
CA SER A 441 -4.39 13.28 -13.19
C SER A 441 -3.66 12.20 -12.38
N ALA A 442 -2.92 12.61 -11.34
CA ALA A 442 -2.08 11.77 -10.51
C ALA A 442 -2.13 12.26 -9.04
N VAL A 443 -1.60 11.49 -8.10
CA VAL A 443 -1.48 11.92 -6.70
C VAL A 443 -0.49 13.07 -6.58
N GLY A 444 0.65 12.99 -7.29
CA GLY A 444 1.67 14.03 -7.26
C GLY A 444 2.59 14.06 -8.49
N GLU A 445 3.49 15.02 -8.52
CA GLU A 445 4.41 15.26 -9.64
C GLU A 445 5.42 14.14 -9.85
N ALA A 446 5.94 13.55 -8.76
CA ALA A 446 6.93 12.48 -8.87
C ALA A 446 6.35 11.24 -9.59
N GLN A 447 5.05 10.95 -9.41
CA GLN A 447 4.37 9.85 -10.09
C GLN A 447 4.34 10.07 -11.61
N VAL A 448 4.03 11.29 -12.07
CA VAL A 448 4.07 11.65 -13.50
C VAL A 448 5.49 11.60 -14.04
N SER A 449 6.48 12.11 -13.30
CA SER A 449 7.89 12.07 -13.69
C SER A 449 8.39 10.63 -13.90
N VAL A 450 8.07 9.71 -12.99
CA VAL A 450 8.41 8.28 -13.12
C VAL A 450 7.73 7.67 -14.35
N LEU A 451 6.45 8.00 -14.58
CA LEU A 451 5.70 7.51 -15.73
C LEU A 451 6.33 7.94 -17.07
N LEU A 452 6.73 9.21 -17.17
CA LEU A 452 7.37 9.73 -18.39
C LEU A 452 8.77 9.14 -18.62
N ASN A 453 9.57 8.95 -17.57
CA ASN A 453 10.87 8.28 -17.66
C ASN A 453 10.70 6.82 -18.15
N ARG A 454 9.73 6.08 -17.57
CA ARG A 454 9.41 4.72 -18.00
C ARG A 454 8.89 4.66 -19.45
N LEU A 455 8.15 5.67 -19.91
CA LEU A 455 7.73 5.78 -21.31
C LEU A 455 8.94 5.89 -22.23
N GLU A 456 9.86 6.83 -21.93
CA GLU A 456 11.06 7.06 -22.73
C GLU A 456 11.97 5.81 -22.76
N ASP A 457 12.21 5.20 -21.61
CA ASP A 457 13.04 4.00 -21.50
C ASP A 457 12.50 2.82 -22.30
N ARG A 458 11.18 2.59 -22.24
CA ARG A 458 10.55 1.41 -22.85
C ARG A 458 10.17 1.60 -24.31
N THR A 459 9.79 2.80 -24.72
CA THR A 459 9.24 3.06 -26.05
C THR A 459 10.11 3.97 -26.92
N LYS A 460 11.11 4.62 -26.32
CA LYS A 460 11.94 5.65 -26.95
C LYS A 460 11.12 6.88 -27.42
N VAL A 461 9.94 7.08 -26.84
CA VAL A 461 9.10 8.25 -27.05
C VAL A 461 9.42 9.27 -25.97
N ALA A 462 9.94 10.41 -26.38
CA ALA A 462 10.15 11.55 -25.50
C ALA A 462 8.85 12.36 -25.37
N ALA A 463 8.47 12.68 -24.15
CA ALA A 463 7.31 13.46 -23.84
C ALA A 463 7.63 14.51 -22.75
N LYS A 464 6.91 15.62 -22.78
CA LYS A 464 7.07 16.72 -21.81
C LYS A 464 5.75 17.10 -21.17
N SER A 465 5.85 17.52 -19.92
CA SER A 465 4.76 18.15 -19.20
C SER A 465 4.59 19.61 -19.66
N VAL A 466 3.36 20.03 -19.88
CA VAL A 466 3.03 21.40 -20.24
C VAL A 466 1.85 21.89 -19.39
N PRO A 467 1.72 23.18 -19.13
CA PRO A 467 0.57 23.72 -18.42
C PRO A 467 -0.75 23.41 -19.12
N ILE A 468 -1.78 23.14 -18.32
CA ILE A 468 -3.14 22.97 -18.83
C ILE A 468 -3.64 24.31 -19.34
N ARG A 469 -4.14 24.35 -20.58
CA ARG A 469 -4.75 25.52 -21.18
C ARG A 469 -6.14 25.67 -20.57
N ILE A 470 -6.46 26.89 -20.15
CA ILE A 470 -7.79 27.25 -19.69
C ILE A 470 -8.61 27.67 -20.92
N PRO A 471 -9.69 26.94 -21.28
CA PRO A 471 -10.54 27.36 -22.38
C PRO A 471 -11.35 28.57 -21.95
N TYR A 472 -10.83 29.74 -22.25
CA TYR A 472 -11.57 30.99 -22.01
C TYR A 472 -12.75 31.09 -22.97
N ARG A 473 -13.93 31.31 -22.43
CA ARG A 473 -15.15 31.55 -23.20
C ARG A 473 -15.47 33.03 -23.14
N GLU A 474 -15.84 33.59 -24.29
CA GLU A 474 -16.34 34.93 -24.37
C GLU A 474 -17.83 34.96 -24.02
N THR A 475 -18.26 36.01 -23.35
CA THR A 475 -19.67 36.28 -23.08
C THR A 475 -20.00 37.74 -23.37
N ILE A 476 -21.25 38.03 -23.64
CA ILE A 476 -21.75 39.38 -23.83
C ILE A 476 -22.51 39.84 -22.58
N ARG A 477 -22.43 41.14 -22.29
CA ARG A 477 -23.13 41.75 -21.14
C ARG A 477 -24.32 42.61 -21.54
N ARG A 478 -24.52 42.85 -22.84
CA ARG A 478 -25.57 43.68 -23.39
C ARG A 478 -26.07 43.08 -24.68
N THR A 479 -27.34 43.28 -24.95
CA THR A 479 -27.93 42.97 -26.26
C THR A 479 -27.23 43.78 -27.36
N ALA A 480 -26.87 43.10 -28.44
CA ALA A 480 -26.31 43.74 -29.65
C ALA A 480 -26.96 43.15 -30.89
N SER A 481 -27.15 43.99 -31.90
CA SER A 481 -27.68 43.57 -33.18
C SER A 481 -26.78 44.05 -34.32
N ALA A 482 -26.57 43.17 -35.28
CA ALA A 482 -25.78 43.49 -36.46
C ALA A 482 -26.37 42.87 -37.73
N GLN A 483 -26.22 43.58 -38.85
CA GLN A 483 -26.55 43.06 -40.17
C GLN A 483 -25.30 42.39 -40.76
N GLY A 484 -25.44 41.15 -41.18
CA GLY A 484 -24.46 40.44 -41.99
C GLY A 484 -24.93 40.39 -43.44
N ARG A 485 -24.22 41.09 -44.32
CA ARG A 485 -24.53 41.09 -45.75
C ARG A 485 -23.37 40.50 -46.56
N HIS A 486 -23.61 39.40 -47.22
CA HIS A 486 -22.66 38.80 -48.15
C HIS A 486 -23.13 39.00 -49.59
N LYS A 487 -22.36 39.73 -50.38
CA LYS A 487 -22.61 39.91 -51.81
C LYS A 487 -21.32 39.67 -52.59
N LYS A 488 -21.26 38.56 -53.29
CA LYS A 488 -20.09 38.21 -54.14
C LYS A 488 -20.56 37.88 -55.55
N GLN A 489 -20.04 38.60 -56.51
CA GLN A 489 -20.35 38.43 -57.91
C GLN A 489 -19.04 38.34 -58.71
N THR A 490 -18.61 37.14 -59.02
CA THR A 490 -17.42 36.84 -59.80
C THR A 490 -17.82 35.82 -60.90
N GLY A 491 -18.31 36.31 -62.05
CA GLY A 491 -18.62 35.54 -63.23
C GLY A 491 -19.66 34.43 -63.07
N GLY A 492 -20.81 34.51 -63.66
CA GLY A 492 -21.87 33.51 -63.65
C GLY A 492 -22.88 33.65 -62.50
N ALA A 493 -22.91 32.70 -61.58
CA ALA A 493 -23.87 32.74 -60.46
C ALA A 493 -23.36 33.61 -59.30
N GLY A 494 -24.09 34.70 -58.95
CA GLY A 494 -23.80 35.53 -57.79
C GLY A 494 -24.22 34.87 -56.49
N GLN A 495 -23.45 35.07 -55.42
CA GLN A 495 -23.82 34.69 -54.06
C GLN A 495 -24.38 35.91 -53.35
N TYR A 496 -25.56 35.77 -52.74
CA TYR A 496 -26.20 36.80 -51.93
C TYR A 496 -26.76 36.19 -50.67
N GLY A 497 -26.46 36.80 -49.54
CA GLY A 497 -27.07 36.51 -48.26
C GLY A 497 -27.13 37.79 -47.43
N ASP A 498 -28.26 38.03 -46.82
CA ASP A 498 -28.49 39.18 -45.95
C ASP A 498 -29.26 38.71 -44.73
N CYS A 499 -28.67 38.83 -43.55
CA CYS A 499 -29.32 38.45 -42.30
C CYS A 499 -29.04 39.48 -41.20
N TRP A 500 -29.98 39.64 -40.34
CA TRP A 500 -29.82 40.37 -39.09
C TRP A 500 -29.70 39.35 -37.96
N LEU A 501 -28.67 39.51 -37.12
CA LEU A 501 -28.50 38.74 -35.90
C LEU A 501 -28.63 39.65 -34.70
N ARG A 502 -29.41 39.21 -33.71
CA ARG A 502 -29.47 39.81 -32.38
C ARG A 502 -28.90 38.81 -31.40
N VAL A 503 -27.92 39.22 -30.62
CA VAL A 503 -27.30 38.41 -29.59
C VAL A 503 -27.63 39.02 -28.23
N GLU A 504 -28.14 38.21 -27.32
CA GLU A 504 -28.58 38.62 -25.99
C GLU A 504 -27.88 37.82 -24.92
N PRO A 505 -27.60 38.37 -23.72
CA PRO A 505 -27.14 37.57 -22.59
C PRO A 505 -28.19 36.55 -22.20
N LEU A 506 -27.83 35.28 -22.18
CA LEU A 506 -28.68 34.20 -21.65
C LEU A 506 -28.40 34.09 -20.14
N ILE A 507 -29.33 34.59 -19.33
CA ILE A 507 -29.23 34.58 -17.88
C ILE A 507 -30.24 33.57 -17.33
N GLY A 508 -29.76 32.51 -16.72
CA GLY A 508 -30.60 31.50 -16.06
C GLY A 508 -31.29 32.07 -14.80
N SER A 509 -32.27 31.37 -14.30
CA SER A 509 -33.04 31.76 -13.11
C SER A 509 -32.17 31.81 -11.83
N ASP A 510 -31.00 31.21 -11.83
CA ASP A 510 -29.97 31.22 -10.79
C ASP A 510 -28.91 32.36 -10.96
N GLY A 511 -29.05 33.17 -11.99
CA GLY A 511 -28.12 34.28 -12.31
C GLY A 511 -26.85 33.80 -13.03
N THR A 512 -26.71 32.54 -13.37
CA THR A 512 -25.61 32.01 -14.17
C THR A 512 -25.88 32.25 -15.67
N SER A 513 -24.81 32.45 -16.46
CA SER A 513 -24.85 32.52 -17.91
C SER A 513 -24.25 31.25 -18.46
N ASP A 514 -25.03 30.21 -18.62
CA ASP A 514 -24.60 28.96 -19.18
C ASP A 514 -25.49 28.49 -20.33
N GLY A 515 -24.87 27.92 -21.36
CA GLY A 515 -25.56 27.37 -22.51
C GLY A 515 -25.66 28.33 -23.71
N TYR A 516 -26.42 27.87 -24.70
CA TYR A 516 -26.70 28.55 -25.97
C TYR A 516 -28.14 28.27 -26.39
N GLU A 517 -28.88 29.29 -26.72
CA GLU A 517 -30.23 29.22 -27.28
C GLU A 517 -30.28 29.89 -28.63
N PHE A 518 -30.80 29.21 -29.64
CA PHE A 518 -31.04 29.79 -30.96
C PHE A 518 -32.53 30.01 -31.17
N VAL A 519 -32.90 31.25 -31.43
CA VAL A 519 -34.28 31.63 -31.73
C VAL A 519 -34.34 32.15 -33.16
N ASP A 520 -35.20 31.54 -33.98
CA ASP A 520 -35.47 31.99 -35.34
C ASP A 520 -36.67 32.95 -35.33
N GLU A 521 -36.40 34.23 -35.61
CA GLU A 521 -37.41 35.29 -35.71
C GLU A 521 -37.63 35.75 -37.17
N VAL A 522 -37.23 34.95 -38.16
CA VAL A 522 -37.40 35.29 -39.58
C VAL A 522 -38.90 35.27 -39.94
N VAL A 523 -39.39 36.40 -40.36
CA VAL A 523 -40.78 36.60 -40.79
C VAL A 523 -40.81 36.75 -42.31
N GLY A 524 -41.41 35.77 -43.02
CA GLY A 524 -41.61 35.91 -44.44
C GLY A 524 -41.99 34.67 -45.15
#